data_386493dfd0af493dd42da452aebfe794
#
_entry.id   386493dfd0af493dd42da452aebfe794
#
_cell.length_a   1.000
_cell.length_b   1.000
_cell.length_c   1.000
_cell.angle_alpha   90.00
_cell.angle_beta   90.00
_cell.angle_gamma   90.00
#
_symmetry.space_group_name_H-M   'P 1'
#
loop_
_entity.id
_entity.type
_entity.pdbx_description
1 polymer ?
#
loop_
_entity_poly.entity_id
_entity_poly.type
_entity_poly.pdbx_seq_one_letter_code
_entity_poly.pdbx_strand_id
1 'polypeptide(L)'
;GFLAGGSGGIGSIRWGFLRDPGHLLGAEVITVEQEPRRLQLDATEAEALNHAYGTNGILTRLQFATAPAVNWHQISIDVETWGAAVALLQRCTRSAVELHLATLLERSVLQCLPAWSGPESDRHRLLLLVAPDGVSTLARLAAASGAVLHDLGPEDLAGGQGLRELSWNHTTLHMRSADAGWTYLQMWLPE
;
A
#
# COMPACT_ATOMS: atom_id res chain seq x y z
N GLY A 1 -9.04 2.58 15.48
CA GLY A 1 -7.77 1.87 15.43
C GLY A 1 -6.74 2.50 14.51
N PHE A 2 -7.14 2.89 13.30
CA PHE A 2 -6.18 3.35 12.27
C PHE A 2 -5.40 4.60 12.69
N LEU A 3 -6.09 5.68 13.07
CA LEU A 3 -5.45 6.91 13.55
C LEU A 3 -4.70 6.66 14.86
N ALA A 4 -5.36 6.09 15.86
CA ALA A 4 -4.75 5.87 17.17
C ALA A 4 -3.53 4.94 17.11
N GLY A 5 -3.49 3.98 16.18
CA GLY A 5 -2.34 3.09 15.96
C GLY A 5 -1.23 3.71 15.10
N GLY A 6 -1.45 4.86 14.48
CA GLY A 6 -0.47 5.53 13.62
C GLY A 6 -0.11 4.74 12.37
N SER A 7 -1.04 3.92 11.86
CA SER A 7 -0.77 3.04 10.72
C SER A 7 -0.57 3.84 9.44
N GLY A 8 0.53 3.58 8.74
CA GLY A 8 0.67 3.93 7.34
C GLY A 8 -0.14 2.95 6.48
N GLY A 9 -1.00 3.45 5.61
CA GLY A 9 -1.71 2.62 4.64
C GLY A 9 -0.99 2.58 3.29
N ILE A 10 -1.50 1.76 2.37
CA ILE A 10 -1.01 1.66 1.00
C ILE A 10 -0.97 3.03 0.29
N GLY A 11 -1.92 3.92 0.61
CA GLY A 11 -1.97 5.27 0.06
C GLY A 11 -0.79 6.17 0.48
N SER A 12 -0.01 5.79 1.50
CA SER A 12 1.13 6.58 1.96
C SER A 12 2.26 6.69 0.93
N ILE A 13 2.36 5.77 -0.02
CA ILE A 13 3.29 5.87 -1.15
C ILE A 13 3.01 7.14 -1.98
N ARG A 14 1.73 7.49 -2.14
CA ARG A 14 1.31 8.63 -2.96
C ARG A 14 1.04 9.88 -2.15
N TRP A 15 0.41 9.73 -0.98
CA TRP A 15 -0.16 10.84 -0.22
C TRP A 15 0.65 11.21 1.03
N GLY A 16 1.67 10.41 1.37
CA GLY A 16 2.37 10.54 2.63
C GLY A 16 1.67 9.80 3.79
N PHE A 17 2.18 9.98 4.99
CA PHE A 17 1.63 9.35 6.18
C PHE A 17 0.41 10.12 6.70
N LEU A 18 -0.48 9.45 7.41
CA LEU A 18 -1.65 10.08 8.02
C LEU A 18 -1.30 11.23 8.98
N ARG A 19 -0.10 11.19 9.58
CA ARG A 19 0.44 12.24 10.45
C ARG A 19 0.97 13.47 9.69
N ASP A 20 1.16 13.36 8.38
CA ASP A 20 1.67 14.48 7.61
C ASP A 20 0.61 15.58 7.52
N PRO A 21 1.00 16.86 7.52
CA PRO A 21 0.07 17.98 7.49
C PRO A 21 -0.92 17.90 6.33
N GLY A 22 -2.19 18.22 6.60
CA GLY A 22 -3.25 18.26 5.59
C GLY A 22 -4.06 16.96 5.45
N HIS A 23 -3.70 15.88 6.14
CA HIS A 23 -4.48 14.63 6.10
C HIS A 23 -5.58 14.61 7.16
N LEU A 24 -5.24 14.87 8.41
CA LEU A 24 -6.20 15.03 9.49
C LEU A 24 -6.57 16.51 9.62
N LEU A 25 -7.84 16.82 9.36
CA LEU A 25 -8.34 18.20 9.33
C LEU A 25 -8.96 18.62 10.66
N GLY A 26 -9.30 17.66 11.52
CA GLY A 26 -9.85 17.89 12.84
C GLY A 26 -10.41 16.62 13.46
N ALA A 27 -10.72 16.71 14.74
CA ALA A 27 -11.28 15.61 15.50
C ALA A 27 -12.21 16.07 16.63
N GLU A 28 -13.09 15.16 17.06
CA GLU A 28 -13.83 15.30 18.31
C GLU A 28 -13.40 14.19 19.26
N VAL A 29 -13.09 14.55 20.50
CA VAL A 29 -12.59 13.64 21.54
C VAL A 29 -13.38 13.82 22.82
N ILE A 30 -13.69 12.71 23.47
CA ILE A 30 -14.15 12.71 24.87
C ILE A 30 -12.93 12.37 25.74
N THR A 31 -12.59 13.26 26.67
CA THR A 31 -11.45 13.10 27.57
C THR A 31 -11.70 11.96 28.59
N VAL A 32 -10.60 11.33 29.04
CA VAL A 32 -10.62 10.30 30.09
C VAL A 32 -10.28 10.95 31.44
N GLU A 33 -11.12 11.90 31.84
CA GLU A 33 -11.03 12.61 33.11
C GLU A 33 -12.15 12.16 34.04
N GLN A 34 -12.09 12.52 35.33
CA GLN A 34 -13.16 12.22 36.30
C GLN A 34 -14.50 12.80 35.83
N GLU A 35 -14.45 13.98 35.21
CA GLU A 35 -15.60 14.62 34.55
C GLU A 35 -15.24 14.71 33.03
N PRO A 36 -15.73 13.77 32.21
CA PRO A 36 -15.39 13.74 30.80
C PRO A 36 -15.86 14.99 30.07
N ARG A 37 -14.98 15.59 29.25
CA ARG A 37 -15.30 16.73 28.43
C ARG A 37 -15.26 16.36 26.95
N ARG A 38 -16.15 16.95 26.17
CA ARG A 38 -16.11 16.88 24.71
C ARG A 38 -15.26 18.03 24.16
N LEU A 39 -14.20 17.69 23.47
CA LEU A 39 -13.30 18.65 22.84
C LEU A 39 -13.43 18.58 21.33
N GLN A 40 -13.51 19.74 20.68
CA GLN A 40 -13.36 19.87 19.25
C GLN A 40 -11.93 20.35 19.00
N LEU A 41 -11.18 19.56 18.23
CA LEU A 41 -9.78 19.80 17.93
C LEU A 41 -9.63 20.20 16.47
N ASP A 42 -8.86 21.24 16.21
CA ASP A 42 -8.42 21.57 14.85
C ASP A 42 -7.35 20.61 14.34
N ALA A 43 -6.83 20.83 13.12
CA ALA A 43 -5.85 19.99 12.50
C ALA A 43 -4.56 19.85 13.34
N THR A 44 -4.08 20.95 13.91
CA THR A 44 -2.84 20.99 14.69
C THR A 44 -3.02 20.29 16.04
N GLU A 45 -4.11 20.57 16.74
CA GLU A 45 -4.43 19.95 18.02
C GLU A 45 -4.69 18.43 17.87
N ALA A 46 -5.31 18.02 16.74
CA ALA A 46 -5.63 16.62 16.45
C ALA A 46 -4.38 15.77 16.15
N GLU A 47 -3.24 16.35 15.83
CA GLU A 47 -1.98 15.61 15.66
C GLU A 47 -1.60 14.80 16.89
N ALA A 48 -1.89 15.29 18.10
CA ALA A 48 -1.64 14.57 19.34
C ALA A 48 -2.40 13.25 19.48
N LEU A 49 -3.44 13.03 18.67
CA LEU A 49 -4.22 11.80 18.65
C LEU A 49 -3.60 10.69 17.80
N ASN A 50 -2.73 11.10 16.85
CA ASN A 50 -2.10 10.18 15.94
C ASN A 50 -1.03 9.37 16.68
N HIS A 51 -1.10 8.03 16.55
CA HIS A 51 -0.19 7.11 17.22
C HIS A 51 -0.23 7.17 18.76
N ALA A 52 -1.32 7.67 19.33
CA ALA A 52 -1.48 7.78 20.78
C ALA A 52 -2.10 6.52 21.43
N TYR A 53 -2.42 5.50 20.65
CA TYR A 53 -3.02 4.23 21.11
C TYR A 53 -4.27 4.38 22.01
N GLY A 54 -4.99 5.50 21.83
CA GLY A 54 -6.19 5.79 22.60
C GLY A 54 -5.93 6.32 24.02
N THR A 55 -4.69 6.68 24.37
CA THR A 55 -4.34 7.21 25.70
C THR A 55 -4.85 8.64 25.91
N ASN A 56 -5.17 9.36 24.83
CA ASN A 56 -5.59 10.78 24.88
C ASN A 56 -7.11 10.96 24.98
N GLY A 57 -7.89 9.86 24.96
CA GLY A 57 -9.34 9.92 25.02
C GLY A 57 -10.05 9.03 24.01
N ILE A 58 -11.36 9.17 23.94
CA ILE A 58 -12.22 8.42 23.03
C ILE A 58 -12.53 9.28 21.81
N LEU A 59 -12.08 8.84 20.63
CA LEU A 59 -12.37 9.48 19.36
C LEU A 59 -13.81 9.23 18.94
N THR A 60 -14.59 10.30 18.79
CA THR A 60 -16.01 10.22 18.42
C THR A 60 -16.28 10.73 16.99
N ARG A 61 -15.45 11.63 16.48
CA ARG A 61 -15.50 12.14 15.11
C ARG A 61 -14.11 12.43 14.60
N LEU A 62 -13.93 12.17 13.31
CA LEU A 62 -12.69 12.50 12.58
C LEU A 62 -13.04 13.19 11.27
N GLN A 63 -12.24 14.18 10.89
CA GLN A 63 -12.30 14.86 9.61
C GLN A 63 -11.00 14.61 8.86
N PHE A 64 -11.11 13.96 7.69
CA PHE A 64 -9.97 13.66 6.83
C PHE A 64 -10.10 14.36 5.48
N ALA A 65 -8.96 14.72 4.91
CA ALA A 65 -8.89 15.04 3.50
C ALA A 65 -9.20 13.80 2.67
N THR A 66 -9.89 13.98 1.57
CA THR A 66 -10.19 12.92 0.61
C THR A 66 -9.58 13.22 -0.75
N ALA A 67 -9.32 12.20 -1.53
CA ALA A 67 -8.89 12.30 -2.92
C ALA A 67 -9.99 11.80 -3.86
N PRO A 68 -9.97 12.19 -5.14
CA PRO A 68 -10.86 11.61 -6.13
C PRO A 68 -10.76 10.09 -6.15
N ALA A 69 -11.89 9.40 -6.29
CA ALA A 69 -11.93 7.96 -6.50
C ALA A 69 -11.38 7.63 -7.90
N VAL A 70 -10.41 6.72 -7.95
CA VAL A 70 -9.87 6.21 -9.21
C VAL A 70 -10.20 4.72 -9.31
N ASN A 71 -10.65 4.30 -10.48
CA ASN A 71 -10.93 2.90 -10.78
C ASN A 71 -9.61 2.22 -11.17
N TRP A 72 -8.84 1.80 -10.17
CA TRP A 72 -7.51 1.25 -10.35
C TRP A 72 -7.51 -0.06 -11.14
N HIS A 73 -6.61 -0.18 -12.13
CA HIS A 73 -6.31 -1.42 -12.81
C HIS A 73 -5.20 -2.17 -12.08
N GLN A 74 -5.38 -3.47 -11.97
CA GLN A 74 -4.41 -4.39 -11.40
C GLN A 74 -3.50 -4.92 -12.51
N ILE A 75 -2.22 -4.64 -12.40
CA ILE A 75 -1.21 -5.06 -13.38
C ILE A 75 -0.18 -5.95 -12.69
N SER A 76 0.11 -7.07 -13.31
CA SER A 76 1.24 -7.95 -12.96
C SER A 76 2.27 -7.93 -14.08
N ILE A 77 3.56 -7.82 -13.76
CA ILE A 77 4.63 -7.86 -14.76
C ILE A 77 5.69 -8.87 -14.31
N ASP A 78 5.90 -9.89 -15.12
CA ASP A 78 6.90 -10.93 -14.89
C ASP A 78 8.25 -10.58 -15.55
N VAL A 79 9.32 -10.66 -14.76
CA VAL A 79 10.66 -10.27 -15.16
C VAL A 79 11.66 -11.36 -14.80
N GLU A 80 12.56 -11.69 -15.70
CA GLU A 80 13.46 -12.82 -15.57
C GLU A 80 14.53 -12.63 -14.47
N THR A 81 15.12 -11.44 -14.39
CA THR A 81 16.19 -11.16 -13.42
C THR A 81 15.81 -10.08 -12.42
N TRP A 82 16.34 -10.17 -11.21
CA TRP A 82 16.10 -9.19 -10.16
C TRP A 82 16.54 -7.78 -10.54
N GLY A 83 17.72 -7.65 -11.15
CA GLY A 83 18.22 -6.35 -11.60
C GLY A 83 17.33 -5.68 -12.65
N ALA A 84 16.83 -6.46 -13.63
CA ALA A 84 15.88 -5.95 -14.63
C ALA A 84 14.55 -5.57 -13.98
N ALA A 85 14.08 -6.32 -12.98
CA ALA A 85 12.85 -6.04 -12.27
C ALA A 85 12.95 -4.72 -11.47
N VAL A 86 14.05 -4.50 -10.74
CA VAL A 86 14.32 -3.25 -10.04
C VAL A 86 14.40 -2.08 -11.03
N ALA A 87 15.13 -2.22 -12.12
CA ALA A 87 15.24 -1.17 -13.14
C ALA A 87 13.89 -0.84 -13.78
N LEU A 88 13.05 -1.85 -14.04
CA LEU A 88 11.72 -1.64 -14.58
C LEU A 88 10.82 -0.91 -13.55
N LEU A 89 10.85 -1.33 -12.28
CA LEU A 89 10.09 -0.67 -11.21
C LEU A 89 10.46 0.81 -11.11
N GLN A 90 11.76 1.14 -11.11
CA GLN A 90 12.23 2.53 -11.09
C GLN A 90 11.76 3.32 -12.32
N ARG A 91 11.72 2.72 -13.49
CA ARG A 91 11.18 3.36 -14.71
C ARG A 91 9.67 3.60 -14.58
N CYS A 92 8.91 2.65 -14.05
CA CYS A 92 7.48 2.81 -13.81
C CYS A 92 7.21 3.96 -12.82
N THR A 93 7.91 4.00 -11.69
CA THR A 93 7.70 5.01 -10.66
C THR A 93 8.17 6.42 -11.06
N ARG A 94 9.15 6.53 -11.98
CA ARG A 94 9.62 7.81 -12.54
C ARG A 94 8.83 8.26 -13.76
N SER A 95 7.95 7.43 -14.29
CA SER A 95 7.08 7.79 -15.41
C SER A 95 5.95 8.71 -14.96
N ALA A 96 5.23 9.32 -15.93
CA ALA A 96 4.04 10.12 -15.66
C ALA A 96 2.80 9.25 -15.32
N VAL A 97 2.96 7.96 -15.11
CA VAL A 97 1.86 7.04 -14.80
C VAL A 97 1.42 7.23 -13.35
N GLU A 98 0.12 7.38 -13.15
CA GLU A 98 -0.47 7.47 -11.84
C GLU A 98 -0.55 6.08 -11.19
N LEU A 99 0.31 5.84 -10.21
CA LEU A 99 0.40 4.59 -9.46
C LEU A 99 -0.17 4.76 -8.06
N HIS A 100 -0.96 3.79 -7.60
CA HIS A 100 -1.44 3.68 -6.23
C HIS A 100 -0.67 2.62 -5.43
N LEU A 101 -0.22 1.56 -6.08
CA LEU A 101 0.61 0.49 -5.53
C LEU A 101 1.76 0.22 -6.49
N ALA A 102 2.93 -0.03 -5.95
CA ALA A 102 4.07 -0.56 -6.68
C ALA A 102 4.88 -1.48 -5.75
N THR A 103 4.74 -2.78 -5.95
CA THR A 103 5.40 -3.80 -5.13
C THR A 103 6.20 -4.73 -6.06
N LEU A 104 7.42 -5.04 -5.67
CA LEU A 104 8.26 -6.03 -6.34
C LEU A 104 8.43 -7.24 -5.43
N LEU A 105 8.01 -8.40 -5.90
CA LEU A 105 8.16 -9.68 -5.23
C LEU A 105 9.28 -10.50 -5.90
N GLU A 106 10.16 -10.98 -5.06
CA GLU A 106 11.20 -11.92 -5.46
C GLU A 106 10.56 -13.29 -5.73
N ARG A 107 11.08 -14.04 -6.71
CA ARG A 107 10.51 -15.33 -7.13
C ARG A 107 10.36 -16.35 -6.00
N SER A 108 11.28 -16.39 -5.04
CA SER A 108 11.19 -17.30 -3.88
C SER A 108 10.01 -16.94 -2.97
N VAL A 109 9.68 -15.66 -2.85
CA VAL A 109 8.49 -15.18 -2.14
C VAL A 109 7.22 -15.63 -2.87
N LEU A 110 7.19 -15.50 -4.20
CA LEU A 110 6.03 -15.93 -5.00
C LEU A 110 5.74 -17.43 -4.87
N GLN A 111 6.77 -18.26 -4.75
CA GLN A 111 6.60 -19.70 -4.52
C GLN A 111 5.88 -20.02 -3.20
N CYS A 112 5.97 -19.14 -2.22
CA CYS A 112 5.24 -19.25 -0.95
C CYS A 112 3.82 -18.66 -1.00
N LEU A 113 3.42 -18.08 -2.14
CA LEU A 113 2.12 -17.42 -2.34
C LEU A 113 1.32 -18.12 -3.47
N PRO A 114 0.80 -19.34 -3.26
CA PRO A 114 0.22 -20.16 -4.34
C PRO A 114 -0.88 -19.45 -5.14
N ALA A 115 -1.71 -18.65 -4.48
CA ALA A 115 -2.77 -17.87 -5.13
C ALA A 115 -2.24 -16.82 -6.13
N TRP A 116 -0.96 -16.43 -6.03
CA TRP A 116 -0.32 -15.37 -6.80
C TRP A 116 0.85 -15.86 -7.64
N SER A 117 1.26 -17.12 -7.49
CA SER A 117 2.42 -17.66 -8.20
C SER A 117 2.19 -17.76 -9.71
N GLY A 118 0.98 -18.15 -10.15
CA GLY A 118 0.68 -18.29 -11.58
C GLY A 118 1.61 -19.26 -12.32
N PRO A 119 1.49 -19.35 -13.64
CA PRO A 119 2.31 -20.27 -14.45
C PRO A 119 3.79 -19.87 -14.56
N GLU A 120 4.13 -18.62 -14.33
CA GLU A 120 5.49 -18.06 -14.41
C GLU A 120 6.12 -17.88 -13.01
N SER A 121 5.96 -18.90 -12.14
CA SER A 121 6.41 -18.84 -10.74
C SER A 121 7.94 -18.80 -10.56
N ASP A 122 8.71 -19.00 -11.61
CA ASP A 122 10.18 -18.91 -11.62
C ASP A 122 10.72 -17.50 -11.90
N ARG A 123 9.84 -16.52 -12.12
CA ARG A 123 10.19 -15.13 -12.40
C ARG A 123 9.96 -14.22 -11.20
N HIS A 124 10.61 -13.06 -11.21
CA HIS A 124 10.31 -11.96 -10.30
C HIS A 124 9.06 -11.25 -10.80
N ARG A 125 8.26 -10.67 -9.90
CA ARG A 125 6.97 -10.09 -10.27
C ARG A 125 6.79 -8.70 -9.69
N LEU A 126 6.46 -7.74 -10.57
CA LEU A 126 5.94 -6.45 -10.17
C LEU A 126 4.42 -6.53 -10.08
N LEU A 127 3.87 -5.97 -9.00
CA LEU A 127 2.43 -5.81 -8.79
C LEU A 127 2.14 -4.32 -8.70
N LEU A 128 1.28 -3.83 -9.57
CA LEU A 128 0.99 -2.40 -9.72
C LEU A 128 -0.53 -2.17 -9.69
N LEU A 129 -0.95 -1.15 -8.97
CA LEU A 129 -2.27 -0.54 -9.14
C LEU A 129 -2.07 0.78 -9.88
N VAL A 130 -2.64 0.89 -11.06
CA VAL A 130 -2.43 1.99 -11.98
C VAL A 130 -3.75 2.62 -12.42
N ALA A 131 -3.77 3.93 -12.65
CA ALA A 131 -4.90 4.58 -13.29
C ALA A 131 -5.09 4.04 -14.72
N PRO A 132 -6.34 3.95 -15.23
CA PRO A 132 -6.62 3.30 -16.52
C PRO A 132 -5.83 3.85 -17.70
N ASP A 133 -5.58 5.15 -17.74
CA ASP A 133 -4.79 5.82 -18.78
C ASP A 133 -3.31 5.46 -18.77
N GLY A 134 -2.79 4.97 -17.63
CA GLY A 134 -1.40 4.54 -17.47
C GLY A 134 -1.08 3.14 -18.02
N VAL A 135 -2.09 2.29 -18.22
CA VAL A 135 -1.92 0.87 -18.61
C VAL A 135 -1.09 0.73 -19.91
N SER A 136 -1.41 1.51 -20.92
CA SER A 136 -0.69 1.47 -22.21
C SER A 136 0.78 1.89 -22.08
N THR A 137 1.08 2.80 -21.18
CA THR A 137 2.45 3.23 -20.90
C THR A 137 3.24 2.14 -20.18
N LEU A 138 2.63 1.48 -19.19
CA LEU A 138 3.23 0.33 -18.52
C LEU A 138 3.50 -0.82 -19.51
N ALA A 139 2.57 -1.10 -20.42
CA ALA A 139 2.74 -2.12 -21.45
C ALA A 139 3.97 -1.85 -22.33
N ARG A 140 4.17 -0.59 -22.74
CA ARG A 140 5.37 -0.18 -23.52
C ARG A 140 6.65 -0.31 -22.71
N LEU A 141 6.64 0.07 -21.41
CA LEU A 141 7.80 -0.05 -20.53
C LEU A 141 8.18 -1.51 -20.29
N ALA A 142 7.19 -2.38 -20.08
CA ALA A 142 7.40 -3.82 -19.93
C ALA A 142 7.98 -4.44 -21.20
N ALA A 143 7.38 -4.19 -22.37
CA ALA A 143 7.84 -4.69 -23.66
C ALA A 143 9.29 -4.24 -23.96
N ALA A 144 9.62 -2.98 -23.70
CA ALA A 144 10.98 -2.45 -23.88
C ALA A 144 12.02 -3.06 -22.92
N SER A 145 11.56 -3.76 -21.87
CA SER A 145 12.41 -4.45 -20.89
C SER A 145 12.42 -5.98 -21.10
N GLY A 146 11.76 -6.49 -22.15
CA GLY A 146 11.60 -7.93 -22.36
C GLY A 146 10.73 -8.62 -21.29
N ALA A 147 9.91 -7.86 -20.56
CA ALA A 147 9.06 -8.36 -19.52
C ALA A 147 7.65 -8.67 -20.04
N VAL A 148 6.94 -9.57 -19.37
CA VAL A 148 5.59 -9.99 -19.73
C VAL A 148 4.59 -9.29 -18.82
N LEU A 149 3.72 -8.48 -19.40
CA LEU A 149 2.65 -7.79 -18.67
C LEU A 149 1.33 -8.56 -18.76
N HIS A 150 0.67 -8.69 -17.64
CA HIS A 150 -0.68 -9.24 -17.50
C HIS A 150 -1.60 -8.15 -16.92
N ASP A 151 -2.62 -7.75 -17.68
CA ASP A 151 -3.70 -6.89 -17.20
C ASP A 151 -4.75 -7.79 -16.53
N LEU A 152 -4.88 -7.64 -15.21
CA LEU A 152 -5.83 -8.41 -14.39
C LEU A 152 -7.19 -7.70 -14.29
N GLY A 153 -7.34 -6.58 -14.96
CA GLY A 153 -8.56 -5.78 -14.97
C GLY A 153 -8.70 -4.80 -13.79
N PRO A 154 -9.87 -4.16 -13.69
CA PRO A 154 -10.15 -3.23 -12.60
C PRO A 154 -10.10 -3.91 -11.24
N GLU A 155 -9.68 -3.16 -10.22
CA GLU A 155 -9.71 -3.64 -8.84
C GLU A 155 -11.16 -3.81 -8.36
N ASP A 156 -11.51 -5.01 -7.92
CA ASP A 156 -12.79 -5.27 -7.25
C ASP A 156 -12.65 -5.08 -5.74
N LEU A 157 -13.03 -3.90 -5.27
CA LEU A 157 -13.01 -3.56 -3.84
C LEU A 157 -14.04 -4.38 -3.03
N ALA A 158 -15.06 -4.94 -3.66
CA ALA A 158 -16.10 -5.72 -2.99
C ALA A 158 -15.72 -7.20 -2.87
N GLY A 159 -14.91 -7.73 -3.78
CA GLY A 159 -14.53 -9.15 -3.83
C GLY A 159 -13.47 -9.58 -2.82
N GLY A 160 -12.81 -8.65 -2.16
CA GLY A 160 -11.89 -8.92 -1.04
C GLY A 160 -10.57 -9.61 -1.41
N GLN A 161 -10.34 -9.92 -2.67
CA GLN A 161 -9.11 -10.53 -3.17
C GLN A 161 -8.53 -9.68 -4.29
N GLY A 162 -7.56 -8.84 -3.95
CA GLY A 162 -6.87 -8.00 -4.92
C GLY A 162 -5.40 -7.82 -4.55
N LEU A 163 -4.64 -7.13 -5.41
CA LEU A 163 -3.22 -6.85 -5.16
C LEU A 163 -2.98 -6.11 -3.85
N ARG A 164 -3.98 -5.38 -3.31
CA ARG A 164 -3.90 -4.74 -1.99
C ARG A 164 -3.63 -5.72 -0.86
N GLU A 165 -4.11 -6.94 -0.98
CA GLU A 165 -3.89 -7.97 0.04
C GLU A 165 -2.41 -8.27 0.24
N LEU A 166 -1.61 -8.20 -0.83
CA LEU A 166 -0.16 -8.42 -0.77
C LEU A 166 0.64 -7.20 -0.28
N SER A 167 0.03 -6.02 -0.23
CA SER A 167 0.70 -4.78 0.18
C SER A 167 0.71 -4.51 1.68
N TRP A 168 -0.05 -5.29 2.46
CA TRP A 168 -0.12 -5.21 3.91
C TRP A 168 0.75 -6.32 4.52
N ASN A 169 0.67 -6.56 5.80
CA ASN A 169 1.40 -7.66 6.45
C ASN A 169 0.96 -9.06 5.98
N HIS A 170 0.06 -9.17 5.02
CA HIS A 170 -0.43 -10.45 4.51
C HIS A 170 0.68 -11.27 3.84
N THR A 171 1.58 -10.64 3.09
CA THR A 171 2.75 -11.36 2.53
C THR A 171 3.56 -12.03 3.65
N THR A 172 3.80 -11.31 4.75
CA THR A 172 4.51 -11.86 5.93
C THR A 172 3.74 -13.02 6.57
N LEU A 173 2.41 -12.90 6.69
CA LEU A 173 1.57 -13.96 7.25
C LEU A 173 1.59 -15.21 6.38
N HIS A 174 1.49 -15.05 5.05
CA HIS A 174 1.59 -16.16 4.09
C HIS A 174 2.96 -16.85 4.15
N MET A 175 4.05 -16.07 4.17
CA MET A 175 5.40 -16.62 4.28
C MET A 175 5.58 -17.44 5.56
N ARG A 176 5.12 -16.92 6.70
CA ARG A 176 5.21 -17.62 7.98
C ARG A 176 4.29 -18.84 8.06
N SER A 177 3.18 -18.83 7.34
CA SER A 177 2.31 -20.01 7.23
C SER A 177 2.94 -21.09 6.39
N ALA A 178 3.72 -20.73 5.38
CA ALA A 178 4.46 -21.70 4.55
C ALA A 178 5.64 -22.32 5.32
N ASP A 179 6.36 -21.52 6.10
CA ASP A 179 7.47 -21.97 6.95
C ASP A 179 7.63 -21.03 8.18
N ALA A 180 7.45 -21.59 9.37
CA ALA A 180 7.59 -20.89 10.64
C ALA A 180 9.02 -20.36 10.91
N GLY A 181 10.01 -20.85 10.18
CA GLY A 181 11.42 -20.39 10.27
C GLY A 181 11.66 -19.01 9.65
N TRP A 182 10.71 -18.46 8.85
CA TRP A 182 10.85 -17.14 8.27
C TRP A 182 10.81 -16.04 9.34
N THR A 183 11.78 -15.13 9.25
CA THR A 183 11.83 -13.91 10.06
C THR A 183 11.55 -12.70 9.19
N TYR A 184 10.62 -11.87 9.61
CA TYR A 184 10.33 -10.61 8.95
C TYR A 184 11.31 -9.53 9.38
N LEU A 185 11.96 -8.90 8.40
CA LEU A 185 12.81 -7.74 8.59
C LEU A 185 12.35 -6.63 7.64
N GLN A 186 12.03 -5.47 8.19
CA GLN A 186 11.70 -4.28 7.42
C GLN A 186 12.84 -3.28 7.52
N MET A 187 13.32 -2.81 6.37
CA MET A 187 14.36 -1.79 6.29
C MET A 187 13.88 -0.66 5.40
N TRP A 188 14.25 0.55 5.79
CA TRP A 188 14.16 1.72 4.92
C TRP A 188 15.50 1.87 4.19
N LEU A 189 15.46 1.87 2.87
CA LEU A 189 16.65 2.13 2.06
C LEU A 189 16.59 3.57 1.56
N PRO A 190 17.66 4.36 1.72
CA PRO A 190 17.72 5.70 1.11
C PRO A 190 17.72 5.59 -0.42
N GLU A 191 17.26 6.67 -1.07
CA GLU A 191 17.25 6.81 -2.52
C GLU A 191 18.68 6.83 -3.12
#